data_7ed03df3bcb6b1f0a95de3a9b0cf940e
#
_entry.id   7ed03df3bcb6b1f0a95de3a9b0cf940e
#
_cell.length_a   1.000
_cell.length_b   1.000
_cell.length_c   1.000
_cell.angle_alpha   90.00
_cell.angle_beta   90.00
_cell.angle_gamma   90.00
#
_symmetry.space_group_name_H-M   'P 1'
#
loop_
_entity.id
_entity.type
_entity.pdbx_description
1 polymer ?
#
loop_
_entity_poly.entity_id
_entity_poly.type
_entity_poly.pdbx_seq_one_letter_code
_entity_poly.pdbx_strand_id
1 'polypeptide(L)'
;VAALPPTLEWERELAAQGYTLVAGCDEVGRGALAGPVSVGVVVIDAATAAELPGVKDSKLLRGPVRQALVPAIQEWAQAYAVGHASAAEIDAVGLMAALRLAGTRALAAVSAELLPGYVILDGNHDWLSVPVQPEILFAGPAAGPAVEPAPGAAMMVRTRIKADMTCLSVAAASVLAKVERDAMMVELAQQFPQFGWDGNKGYATAGHRAAIAGHGATDFHRRTWRLT
;
A
#
# COMPACT_ATOMS: atom_id res chain seq x y z
N VAL A 1 19.38 -9.30 -16.69
CA VAL A 1 18.20 -10.14 -16.93
C VAL A 1 17.00 -9.28 -16.63
N ALA A 2 16.07 -9.10 -17.59
CA ALA A 2 14.84 -8.37 -17.34
C ALA A 2 14.02 -9.14 -16.28
N ALA A 3 13.48 -8.42 -15.29
CA ALA A 3 12.61 -9.05 -14.32
C ALA A 3 11.35 -9.58 -15.03
N LEU A 4 10.94 -10.78 -14.67
CA LEU A 4 9.69 -11.35 -15.17
C LEU A 4 8.50 -10.47 -14.71
N PRO A 5 7.45 -10.34 -15.51
CA PRO A 5 6.26 -9.62 -15.09
C PRO A 5 5.57 -10.36 -13.93
N PRO A 6 4.84 -9.66 -13.05
CA PRO A 6 3.99 -10.30 -12.06
C PRO A 6 2.89 -11.13 -12.75
N THR A 7 2.49 -12.21 -12.10
CA THR A 7 1.47 -13.15 -12.60
C THR A 7 0.34 -13.29 -11.59
N LEU A 8 -0.70 -14.06 -11.94
CA LEU A 8 -1.79 -14.44 -11.04
C LEU A 8 -1.58 -15.81 -10.37
N GLU A 9 -0.38 -16.35 -10.42
CA GLU A 9 -0.11 -17.70 -9.89
C GLU A 9 -0.49 -17.82 -8.40
N TRP A 10 -0.06 -16.86 -7.59
CA TRP A 10 -0.36 -16.82 -6.16
C TRP A 10 -1.85 -16.61 -5.88
N GLU A 11 -2.48 -15.70 -6.57
CA GLU A 11 -3.90 -15.44 -6.42
C GLU A 11 -4.72 -16.68 -6.79
N ARG A 12 -4.34 -17.41 -7.85
CA ARG A 12 -4.97 -18.68 -8.25
C ARG A 12 -4.74 -19.81 -7.26
N GLU A 13 -3.56 -19.90 -6.65
CA GLU A 13 -3.30 -20.82 -5.56
C GLU A 13 -4.21 -20.56 -4.34
N LEU A 14 -4.46 -19.29 -4.01
CA LEU A 14 -5.40 -18.90 -2.96
C LEU A 14 -6.84 -19.24 -3.34
N ALA A 15 -7.23 -19.04 -4.60
CA ALA A 15 -8.55 -19.46 -5.10
C ALA A 15 -8.75 -20.99 -4.95
N ALA A 16 -7.73 -21.80 -5.24
CA ALA A 16 -7.76 -23.24 -5.05
C ALA A 16 -7.91 -23.64 -3.58
N GLN A 17 -7.51 -22.78 -2.64
CA GLN A 17 -7.71 -22.94 -1.19
C GLN A 17 -9.07 -22.43 -0.70
N GLY A 18 -9.92 -21.87 -1.60
CA GLY A 18 -11.26 -21.40 -1.30
C GLY A 18 -11.38 -19.87 -1.06
N TYR A 19 -10.31 -19.09 -1.26
CA TYR A 19 -10.37 -17.63 -1.18
C TYR A 19 -10.77 -17.04 -2.52
N THR A 20 -12.05 -16.78 -2.74
CA THR A 20 -12.55 -16.24 -4.01
C THR A 20 -12.12 -14.80 -4.25
N LEU A 21 -12.33 -13.93 -3.25
CA LEU A 21 -11.89 -12.54 -3.31
C LEU A 21 -10.55 -12.40 -2.60
N VAL A 22 -9.54 -12.01 -3.38
CA VAL A 22 -8.17 -11.79 -2.91
C VAL A 22 -7.79 -10.33 -3.20
N ALA A 23 -7.16 -9.68 -2.22
CA ALA A 23 -6.64 -8.33 -2.39
C ALA A 23 -5.11 -8.32 -2.47
N GLY A 24 -4.56 -7.56 -3.41
CA GLY A 24 -3.19 -7.07 -3.36
C GLY A 24 -3.12 -5.74 -2.61
N CYS A 25 -2.10 -5.58 -1.77
CA CYS A 25 -1.90 -4.39 -0.95
C CYS A 25 -0.42 -3.95 -0.99
N ASP A 26 -0.18 -2.66 -1.29
CA ASP A 26 1.17 -2.06 -1.31
C ASP A 26 1.13 -0.63 -0.78
N GLU A 27 2.25 -0.18 -0.18
CA GLU A 27 2.40 1.16 0.35
C GLU A 27 3.33 2.04 -0.48
N VAL A 28 3.07 3.34 -0.49
CA VAL A 28 3.92 4.37 -1.08
C VAL A 28 4.13 5.55 -0.15
N GLY A 29 5.29 6.20 -0.28
CA GLY A 29 5.60 7.38 0.53
C GLY A 29 6.17 7.08 1.91
N ARG A 30 6.48 5.82 2.24
CA ARG A 30 7.03 5.40 3.54
C ARG A 30 8.27 6.19 3.96
N GLY A 31 9.24 6.40 3.05
CA GLY A 31 10.50 7.12 3.33
C GLY A 31 10.50 8.60 2.96
N ALA A 32 9.35 9.20 2.64
CA ALA A 32 9.28 10.62 2.31
C ALA A 32 9.35 11.51 3.55
N LEU A 33 9.96 12.67 3.45
CA LEU A 33 10.02 13.68 4.52
C LEU A 33 8.74 14.52 4.59
N ALA A 34 7.96 14.56 3.50
CA ALA A 34 6.72 15.32 3.39
C ALA A 34 5.63 14.53 2.68
N GLY A 35 4.40 14.92 2.96
CA GLY A 35 3.19 14.32 2.41
C GLY A 35 2.77 13.03 3.13
N PRO A 36 1.63 12.47 2.72
CA PRO A 36 1.06 11.30 3.35
C PRO A 36 1.87 10.04 3.08
N VAL A 37 1.66 9.02 3.90
CA VAL A 37 1.83 7.64 3.48
C VAL A 37 0.51 7.17 2.88
N SER A 38 0.57 6.40 1.80
CA SER A 38 -0.61 5.95 1.07
C SER A 38 -0.54 4.44 0.85
N VAL A 39 -1.68 3.78 0.94
CA VAL A 39 -1.83 2.34 0.78
C VAL A 39 -2.87 2.07 -0.30
N GLY A 40 -2.47 1.37 -1.34
CA GLY A 40 -3.37 0.87 -2.38
C GLY A 40 -3.88 -0.53 -2.04
N VAL A 41 -5.15 -0.75 -2.35
CA VAL A 41 -5.81 -2.06 -2.27
C VAL A 41 -6.51 -2.32 -3.59
N VAL A 42 -6.27 -3.48 -4.18
CA VAL A 42 -6.95 -3.95 -5.40
C VAL A 42 -7.50 -5.35 -5.13
N VAL A 43 -8.82 -5.49 -5.17
CA VAL A 43 -9.55 -6.75 -4.97
C VAL A 43 -9.90 -7.36 -6.29
N ILE A 44 -9.66 -8.65 -6.44
CA ILE A 44 -9.98 -9.43 -7.64
C ILE A 44 -10.72 -10.71 -7.28
N ASP A 45 -11.48 -11.23 -8.23
CA ASP A 45 -11.87 -12.64 -8.20
C ASP A 45 -10.67 -13.49 -8.67
N ALA A 46 -10.01 -14.15 -7.73
CA ALA A 46 -8.76 -14.85 -7.95
C ALA A 46 -8.90 -16.07 -8.88
N ALA A 47 -10.12 -16.63 -9.02
CA ALA A 47 -10.40 -17.77 -9.89
C ALA A 47 -10.59 -17.35 -11.35
N THR A 48 -11.19 -16.18 -11.59
CA THR A 48 -11.65 -15.77 -12.92
C THR A 48 -10.87 -14.60 -13.52
N ALA A 49 -10.07 -13.87 -12.71
CA ALA A 49 -9.30 -12.73 -13.18
C ALA A 49 -8.36 -13.12 -14.34
N ALA A 50 -8.39 -12.31 -15.39
CA ALA A 50 -7.46 -12.43 -16.51
C ALA A 50 -6.12 -11.75 -16.20
N GLU A 51 -5.05 -12.16 -16.88
CA GLU A 51 -3.77 -11.45 -16.84
C GLU A 51 -3.95 -9.99 -17.34
N LEU A 52 -3.31 -9.04 -16.70
CA LEU A 52 -3.34 -7.62 -17.08
C LEU A 52 -1.96 -7.19 -17.61
N PRO A 53 -1.74 -7.23 -18.93
CA PRO A 53 -0.44 -6.93 -19.52
C PRO A 53 0.04 -5.51 -19.23
N GLY A 54 1.34 -5.35 -19.02
CA GLY A 54 1.97 -4.04 -18.81
C GLY A 54 2.03 -3.58 -17.36
N VAL A 55 1.22 -4.13 -16.47
CA VAL A 55 1.29 -3.85 -15.03
C VAL A 55 2.56 -4.48 -14.46
N LYS A 56 3.30 -3.69 -13.68
CA LYS A 56 4.53 -4.07 -12.96
C LYS A 56 4.63 -3.24 -11.69
N ASP A 57 5.59 -3.58 -10.81
CA ASP A 57 5.97 -2.69 -9.72
C ASP A 57 6.09 -1.23 -10.23
N SER A 58 5.40 -0.34 -9.57
CA SER A 58 5.26 1.06 -9.96
C SER A 58 6.60 1.79 -10.13
N LYS A 59 7.65 1.36 -9.41
CA LYS A 59 9.01 1.90 -9.48
C LYS A 59 9.71 1.55 -10.80
N LEU A 60 9.28 0.47 -11.48
CA LEU A 60 9.79 0.03 -12.78
C LEU A 60 9.08 0.71 -13.96
N LEU A 61 8.04 1.49 -13.71
CA LEU A 61 7.24 2.19 -14.72
C LEU A 61 7.56 3.68 -14.72
N ARG A 62 7.60 4.31 -15.91
CA ARG A 62 7.66 5.77 -16.01
C ARG A 62 6.29 6.38 -15.65
N GLY A 63 6.27 7.62 -15.15
CA GLY A 63 5.05 8.32 -14.72
C GLY A 63 3.89 8.25 -15.73
N PRO A 64 4.08 8.65 -17.01
CA PRO A 64 3.00 8.57 -18.02
C PRO A 64 2.47 7.16 -18.25
N VAL A 65 3.33 6.14 -18.17
CA VAL A 65 2.92 4.73 -18.31
C VAL A 65 2.06 4.30 -17.14
N ARG A 66 2.44 4.67 -15.89
CA ARG A 66 1.61 4.40 -14.71
C ARG A 66 0.22 5.03 -14.83
N GLN A 67 0.16 6.31 -15.24
CA GLN A 67 -1.10 7.02 -15.43
C GLN A 67 -1.99 6.36 -16.49
N ALA A 68 -1.41 5.90 -17.60
CA ALA A 68 -2.14 5.22 -18.66
C ALA A 68 -2.69 3.85 -18.24
N LEU A 69 -2.09 3.19 -17.24
CA LEU A 69 -2.56 1.90 -16.72
C LEU A 69 -3.73 2.02 -15.73
N VAL A 70 -3.94 3.19 -15.12
CA VAL A 70 -4.98 3.37 -14.09
C VAL A 70 -6.36 2.93 -14.55
N PRO A 71 -6.90 3.38 -15.71
CA PRO A 71 -8.23 2.97 -16.15
C PRO A 71 -8.35 1.46 -16.35
N ALA A 72 -7.32 0.83 -16.93
CA ALA A 72 -7.32 -0.63 -17.17
C ALA A 72 -7.29 -1.42 -15.85
N ILE A 73 -6.54 -0.93 -14.83
CA ILE A 73 -6.53 -1.56 -13.50
C ILE A 73 -7.91 -1.40 -12.83
N GLN A 74 -8.53 -0.23 -12.94
CA GLN A 74 -9.83 0.05 -12.35
C GLN A 74 -10.95 -0.80 -12.98
N GLU A 75 -10.91 -1.01 -14.29
CA GLU A 75 -11.84 -1.89 -14.99
C GLU A 75 -11.63 -3.37 -14.68
N TRP A 76 -10.37 -3.77 -14.49
CA TRP A 76 -9.98 -5.15 -14.18
C TRP A 76 -10.34 -5.58 -12.75
N ALA A 77 -10.27 -4.65 -11.80
CA ALA A 77 -10.52 -4.94 -10.39
C ALA A 77 -12.02 -5.10 -10.10
N GLN A 78 -12.37 -6.01 -9.19
CA GLN A 78 -13.72 -6.08 -8.61
C GLN A 78 -13.99 -4.86 -7.70
N ALA A 79 -12.95 -4.45 -6.97
CA ALA A 79 -12.96 -3.21 -6.18
C ALA A 79 -11.52 -2.73 -6.00
N TYR A 80 -11.36 -1.43 -5.79
CA TYR A 80 -10.07 -0.82 -5.50
C TYR A 80 -10.25 0.42 -4.63
N ALA A 81 -9.22 0.75 -3.87
CA ALA A 81 -9.18 2.00 -3.12
C ALA A 81 -7.73 2.38 -2.80
N VAL A 82 -7.52 3.66 -2.54
CA VAL A 82 -6.27 4.16 -1.95
C VAL A 82 -6.61 4.92 -0.67
N GLY A 83 -6.02 4.50 0.42
CA GLY A 83 -6.15 5.18 1.71
C GLY A 83 -4.89 5.95 2.07
N HIS A 84 -5.04 7.05 2.78
CA HIS A 84 -3.94 7.93 3.15
C HIS A 84 -3.91 8.18 4.65
N ALA A 85 -2.68 8.35 5.19
CA ALA A 85 -2.45 8.95 6.49
C ALA A 85 -1.50 10.14 6.33
N SER A 86 -1.90 11.31 6.85
CA SER A 86 -1.21 12.58 6.70
C SER A 86 0.14 12.62 7.43
N ALA A 87 0.97 13.62 7.14
CA ALA A 87 2.19 13.86 7.87
C ALA A 87 1.93 14.08 9.37
N ALA A 88 0.89 14.81 9.72
CA ALA A 88 0.49 15.05 11.11
C ALA A 88 0.08 13.75 11.82
N GLU A 89 -0.66 12.87 11.15
CA GLU A 89 -1.01 11.55 11.72
C GLU A 89 0.23 10.67 11.89
N ILE A 90 1.16 10.69 10.93
CA ILE A 90 2.44 9.97 11.07
C ILE A 90 3.22 10.47 12.29
N ASP A 91 3.27 11.79 12.50
CA ASP A 91 3.93 12.39 13.65
C ASP A 91 3.25 12.04 14.98
N ALA A 92 1.91 11.94 14.98
CA ALA A 92 1.13 11.63 16.17
C ALA A 92 1.22 10.15 16.60
N VAL A 93 1.14 9.20 15.64
CA VAL A 93 1.01 7.78 15.98
C VAL A 93 2.19 6.92 15.52
N GLY A 94 3.15 7.51 14.82
CA GLY A 94 4.29 6.80 14.22
C GLY A 94 3.93 6.11 12.89
N LEU A 95 4.98 5.78 12.12
CA LEU A 95 4.82 5.32 10.74
C LEU A 95 4.01 4.02 10.62
N MET A 96 4.25 3.06 11.49
CA MET A 96 3.60 1.73 11.38
C MET A 96 2.10 1.81 11.68
N ALA A 97 1.70 2.60 12.67
CA ALA A 97 0.29 2.84 12.97
C ALA A 97 -0.37 3.68 11.87
N ALA A 98 0.36 4.64 11.27
CA ALA A 98 -0.13 5.43 10.14
C ALA A 98 -0.32 4.58 8.87
N LEU A 99 0.57 3.61 8.59
CA LEU A 99 0.38 2.63 7.51
C LEU A 99 -0.89 1.80 7.74
N ARG A 100 -1.08 1.30 8.97
CA ARG A 100 -2.32 0.59 9.33
C ARG A 100 -3.55 1.47 9.14
N LEU A 101 -3.51 2.72 9.57
CA LEU A 101 -4.61 3.67 9.40
C LEU A 101 -4.93 3.87 7.92
N ALA A 102 -3.92 4.08 7.08
CA ALA A 102 -4.10 4.22 5.63
C ALA A 102 -4.68 2.94 5.00
N GLY A 103 -4.16 1.76 5.35
CA GLY A 103 -4.67 0.48 4.87
C GLY A 103 -6.10 0.19 5.33
N THR A 104 -6.44 0.51 6.59
CA THR A 104 -7.82 0.39 7.11
C THR A 104 -8.78 1.32 6.36
N ARG A 105 -8.35 2.55 6.04
CA ARG A 105 -9.16 3.49 5.23
C ARG A 105 -9.38 2.96 3.82
N ALA A 106 -8.36 2.38 3.18
CA ALA A 106 -8.51 1.77 1.86
C ALA A 106 -9.48 0.58 1.90
N LEU A 107 -9.35 -0.32 2.87
CA LEU A 107 -10.26 -1.46 3.03
C LEU A 107 -11.69 -1.02 3.37
N ALA A 108 -11.87 0.02 4.17
CA ALA A 108 -13.19 0.57 4.49
C ALA A 108 -13.89 1.25 3.30
N ALA A 109 -13.12 1.70 2.30
CA ALA A 109 -13.67 2.28 1.06
C ALA A 109 -14.11 1.19 0.07
N VAL A 110 -13.68 -0.05 0.25
CA VAL A 110 -14.18 -1.20 -0.50
C VAL A 110 -15.56 -1.57 0.04
N SER A 111 -16.53 -1.85 -0.86
CA SER A 111 -17.87 -2.29 -0.47
C SER A 111 -17.81 -3.51 0.45
N ALA A 112 -18.70 -3.58 1.45
CA ALA A 112 -18.77 -4.72 2.38
C ALA A 112 -18.98 -6.07 1.67
N GLU A 113 -19.65 -6.07 0.51
CA GLU A 113 -19.88 -7.26 -0.31
C GLU A 113 -18.63 -7.73 -1.07
N LEU A 114 -17.65 -6.84 -1.21
CA LEU A 114 -16.40 -7.07 -1.94
C LEU A 114 -15.18 -7.10 -1.01
N LEU A 115 -15.39 -7.23 0.30
CA LEU A 115 -14.29 -7.42 1.25
C LEU A 115 -13.53 -8.71 0.93
N PRO A 116 -12.19 -8.64 0.81
CA PRO A 116 -11.40 -9.81 0.49
C PRO A 116 -11.35 -10.78 1.66
N GLY A 117 -11.41 -12.09 1.38
CA GLY A 117 -11.10 -13.13 2.36
C GLY A 117 -9.60 -13.24 2.67
N TYR A 118 -8.75 -12.76 1.73
CA TYR A 118 -7.30 -12.82 1.86
C TYR A 118 -6.64 -11.55 1.30
N VAL A 119 -5.65 -11.01 2.02
CA VAL A 119 -4.84 -9.86 1.59
C VAL A 119 -3.38 -10.30 1.44
N ILE A 120 -2.83 -10.15 0.24
CA ILE A 120 -1.40 -10.28 -0.04
C ILE A 120 -0.78 -8.90 0.20
N LEU A 121 -0.04 -8.77 1.29
CA LEU A 121 0.62 -7.52 1.69
C LEU A 121 2.08 -7.54 1.24
N ASP A 122 2.52 -6.51 0.49
CA ASP A 122 3.93 -6.40 0.11
C ASP A 122 4.84 -6.20 1.33
N GLY A 123 5.99 -6.88 1.30
CA GLY A 123 7.02 -6.74 2.31
C GLY A 123 7.13 -7.93 3.25
N ASN A 124 7.85 -7.73 4.35
CA ASN A 124 8.17 -8.75 5.35
C ASN A 124 7.56 -8.48 6.73
N HIS A 125 6.75 -7.44 6.85
CA HIS A 125 6.19 -7.01 8.14
C HIS A 125 4.70 -6.72 8.00
N ASP A 126 3.89 -7.43 8.76
CA ASP A 126 2.45 -7.20 8.84
C ASP A 126 2.18 -5.96 9.70
N TRP A 127 1.99 -4.84 9.02
CA TRP A 127 1.56 -3.59 9.65
C TRP A 127 0.05 -3.36 9.53
N LEU A 128 -0.66 -4.20 8.77
CA LEU A 128 -2.08 -4.02 8.47
C LEU A 128 -2.97 -4.69 9.52
N SER A 129 -2.64 -5.90 9.95
CA SER A 129 -3.41 -6.60 10.98
C SER A 129 -3.44 -5.82 12.29
N VAL A 130 -4.58 -5.84 12.96
CA VAL A 130 -4.66 -5.33 14.34
C VAL A 130 -3.83 -6.25 15.22
N PRO A 131 -2.88 -5.74 16.02
CA PRO A 131 -2.16 -6.57 16.97
C PRO A 131 -3.18 -7.23 17.91
N VAL A 132 -3.21 -8.55 17.93
CA VAL A 132 -3.91 -9.26 18.99
C VAL A 132 -3.16 -8.90 20.26
N GLN A 133 -3.76 -8.09 21.13
CA GLN A 133 -3.26 -7.97 22.49
C GLN A 133 -3.35 -9.38 23.08
N PRO A 134 -2.24 -10.00 23.52
CA PRO A 134 -2.37 -11.19 24.34
C PRO A 134 -3.16 -10.73 25.56
N GLU A 135 -4.41 -11.17 25.68
CA GLU A 135 -5.06 -11.15 26.97
C GLU A 135 -4.08 -11.83 27.91
N ILE A 136 -3.71 -11.14 29.01
CA ILE A 136 -2.94 -11.74 30.07
C ILE A 136 -3.88 -12.72 30.79
N LEU A 137 -4.25 -13.77 30.10
CA LEU A 137 -4.74 -15.00 30.65
C LEU A 137 -3.48 -15.72 31.15
N PHE A 138 -3.38 -15.88 32.47
CA PHE A 138 -2.41 -16.73 33.11
C PHE A 138 -2.34 -18.06 32.34
N ALA A 139 -1.27 -18.22 31.59
CA ALA A 139 -1.14 -19.26 30.58
C ALA A 139 -1.00 -20.64 31.24
N GLY A 140 -1.89 -21.52 30.87
CA GLY A 140 -1.60 -22.93 30.79
C GLY A 140 -0.72 -23.25 29.57
N PRO A 141 -0.02 -24.41 29.54
CA PRO A 141 1.03 -24.68 28.57
C PRO A 141 0.49 -24.94 27.16
N ALA A 142 1.25 -24.39 26.19
CA ALA A 142 1.30 -24.74 24.77
C ALA A 142 0.07 -24.40 23.92
N ALA A 143 0.11 -23.25 23.28
CA ALA A 143 -0.61 -23.06 22.03
C ALA A 143 -0.06 -24.07 20.99
N GLY A 144 -0.93 -24.98 20.50
CA GLY A 144 -0.66 -25.75 19.31
C GLY A 144 -0.42 -24.86 18.09
N PRO A 145 -0.02 -25.42 16.94
CA PRO A 145 0.21 -24.62 15.74
C PRO A 145 -1.04 -23.78 15.45
N ALA A 146 -0.83 -22.50 15.14
CA ALA A 146 -1.92 -21.58 14.82
C ALA A 146 -2.74 -22.18 13.67
N VAL A 147 -3.99 -22.56 13.96
CA VAL A 147 -4.92 -23.02 12.93
C VAL A 147 -5.32 -21.82 12.11
N GLU A 148 -5.02 -21.84 10.83
CA GLU A 148 -5.49 -20.80 9.93
C GLU A 148 -7.02 -20.80 9.89
N PRO A 149 -7.68 -19.61 10.01
CA PRO A 149 -9.13 -19.56 9.94
C PRO A 149 -9.62 -20.06 8.58
N ALA A 150 -10.75 -20.75 8.57
CA ALA A 150 -11.36 -21.21 7.33
C ALA A 150 -11.71 -20.02 6.43
N PRO A 151 -11.62 -20.14 5.09
CA PRO A 151 -12.03 -19.11 4.15
C PRO A 151 -13.45 -18.57 4.46
N GLY A 152 -13.61 -17.25 4.54
CA GLY A 152 -14.88 -16.59 4.85
C GLY A 152 -15.17 -16.33 6.33
N ALA A 153 -14.32 -16.81 7.27
CA ALA A 153 -14.52 -16.56 8.70
C ALA A 153 -13.94 -15.23 9.19
N ALA A 154 -12.83 -14.78 8.58
CA ALA A 154 -12.19 -13.48 8.83
C ALA A 154 -11.22 -13.17 7.68
N MET A 155 -10.98 -11.88 7.40
CA MET A 155 -9.97 -11.45 6.45
C MET A 155 -8.58 -11.87 6.94
N MET A 156 -7.88 -12.66 6.15
CA MET A 156 -6.51 -13.08 6.44
C MET A 156 -5.51 -12.13 5.78
N VAL A 157 -4.52 -11.67 6.52
CA VAL A 157 -3.41 -10.88 5.98
C VAL A 157 -2.13 -11.70 6.03
N ARG A 158 -1.42 -11.78 4.92
CA ARG A 158 -0.11 -12.43 4.83
C ARG A 158 0.86 -11.57 4.06
N THR A 159 2.04 -11.40 4.62
CA THR A 159 3.14 -10.69 3.98
C THR A 159 3.84 -11.56 2.95
N ARG A 160 4.27 -10.94 1.86
CA ARG A 160 5.11 -11.56 0.85
C ARG A 160 6.18 -10.58 0.39
N ILE A 161 7.44 -10.98 0.51
CA ILE A 161 8.59 -10.17 0.09
C ILE A 161 8.56 -10.01 -1.43
N LYS A 162 8.59 -8.76 -1.91
CA LYS A 162 8.54 -8.41 -3.33
C LYS A 162 7.25 -8.91 -4.02
N ALA A 163 6.13 -8.84 -3.34
CA ALA A 163 4.84 -9.18 -3.92
C ALA A 163 4.48 -8.25 -5.08
N ASP A 164 4.88 -6.99 -5.02
CA ASP A 164 4.78 -6.00 -6.10
C ASP A 164 5.47 -6.44 -7.42
N MET A 165 6.43 -7.36 -7.34
CA MET A 165 7.13 -7.93 -8.51
C MET A 165 6.59 -9.30 -8.96
N THR A 166 5.81 -9.98 -8.13
CA THR A 166 5.42 -11.38 -8.37
C THR A 166 3.91 -11.61 -8.40
N CYS A 167 3.12 -10.80 -7.69
CA CYS A 167 1.67 -10.88 -7.59
C CYS A 167 1.02 -9.73 -8.36
N LEU A 168 0.16 -10.04 -9.32
CA LEU A 168 -0.41 -9.03 -10.22
C LEU A 168 -1.34 -8.05 -9.48
N SER A 169 -2.11 -8.54 -8.51
CA SER A 169 -2.98 -7.71 -7.68
C SER A 169 -2.19 -6.68 -6.86
N VAL A 170 -1.01 -7.08 -6.32
CA VAL A 170 -0.14 -6.20 -5.54
C VAL A 170 0.55 -5.17 -6.44
N ALA A 171 1.03 -5.59 -7.62
CA ALA A 171 1.58 -4.68 -8.62
C ALA A 171 0.56 -3.62 -9.05
N ALA A 172 -0.70 -4.01 -9.28
CA ALA A 172 -1.79 -3.10 -9.59
C ALA A 172 -2.05 -2.11 -8.44
N ALA A 173 -2.09 -2.57 -7.20
CA ALA A 173 -2.23 -1.72 -6.01
C ALA A 173 -1.08 -0.70 -5.90
N SER A 174 0.16 -1.12 -6.17
CA SER A 174 1.33 -0.25 -6.16
C SER A 174 1.21 0.89 -7.19
N VAL A 175 0.67 0.60 -8.38
CA VAL A 175 0.45 1.61 -9.44
C VAL A 175 -0.60 2.63 -8.99
N LEU A 176 -1.76 2.19 -8.49
CA LEU A 176 -2.83 3.09 -8.04
C LEU A 176 -2.34 3.99 -6.89
N ALA A 177 -1.76 3.42 -5.85
CA ALA A 177 -1.22 4.18 -4.72
C ALA A 177 -0.17 5.20 -5.16
N LYS A 178 0.72 4.81 -6.08
CA LYS A 178 1.79 5.69 -6.58
C LYS A 178 1.24 6.84 -7.41
N VAL A 179 0.29 6.59 -8.30
CA VAL A 179 -0.29 7.64 -9.15
C VAL A 179 -1.04 8.65 -8.29
N GLU A 180 -1.88 8.20 -7.38
CA GLU A 180 -2.69 9.08 -6.54
C GLU A 180 -1.83 9.91 -5.59
N ARG A 181 -0.89 9.28 -4.87
CA ARG A 181 0.01 10.02 -3.98
C ARG A 181 0.89 11.02 -4.74
N ASP A 182 1.43 10.65 -5.90
CA ASP A 182 2.26 11.57 -6.69
C ASP A 182 1.43 12.77 -7.19
N ALA A 183 0.15 12.59 -7.54
CA ALA A 183 -0.76 13.67 -7.91
C ALA A 183 -0.98 14.64 -6.73
N MET A 184 -1.23 14.12 -5.51
CA MET A 184 -1.34 14.94 -4.30
C MET A 184 -0.07 15.78 -4.07
N MET A 185 1.10 15.20 -4.27
CA MET A 185 2.37 15.93 -4.10
C MET A 185 2.60 17.01 -5.16
N VAL A 186 2.13 16.78 -6.40
CA VAL A 186 2.16 17.79 -7.47
C VAL A 186 1.21 18.95 -7.15
N GLU A 187 0.02 18.66 -6.63
CA GLU A 187 -0.91 19.71 -6.21
C GLU A 187 -0.36 20.54 -5.04
N LEU A 188 0.22 19.91 -4.04
CA LEU A 188 0.88 20.60 -2.93
C LEU A 188 2.08 21.46 -3.39
N ALA A 189 2.79 21.05 -4.44
CA ALA A 189 3.89 21.84 -5.01
C ALA A 189 3.43 23.18 -5.57
N GLN A 190 2.18 23.32 -6.00
CA GLN A 190 1.64 24.60 -6.46
C GLN A 190 1.53 25.62 -5.31
N GLN A 191 1.23 25.14 -4.09
CA GLN A 191 1.14 25.98 -2.89
C GLN A 191 2.50 26.22 -2.24
N PHE A 192 3.43 25.29 -2.41
CA PHE A 192 4.76 25.29 -1.78
C PHE A 192 5.86 25.00 -2.80
N PRO A 193 6.03 25.85 -3.83
CA PRO A 193 6.95 25.59 -4.95
C PRO A 193 8.41 25.48 -4.53
N GLN A 194 8.79 26.11 -3.40
CA GLN A 194 10.16 26.11 -2.89
C GLN A 194 10.69 24.73 -2.51
N PHE A 195 9.82 23.74 -2.26
CA PHE A 195 10.23 22.39 -1.85
C PHE A 195 10.39 21.41 -3.02
N GLY A 196 9.96 21.76 -4.24
CA GLY A 196 10.11 20.95 -5.44
C GLY A 196 9.38 19.60 -5.38
N TRP A 197 8.21 19.55 -4.72
CA TRP A 197 7.43 18.33 -4.54
C TRP A 197 6.82 17.78 -5.82
N ASP A 198 6.69 18.60 -6.85
CA ASP A 198 6.34 18.19 -8.21
C ASP A 198 7.37 17.24 -8.82
N GLY A 199 8.65 17.38 -8.44
CA GLY A 199 9.75 16.50 -8.85
C GLY A 199 10.05 15.41 -7.83
N ASN A 200 10.38 15.81 -6.60
CA ASN A 200 10.89 14.89 -5.56
C ASN A 200 9.80 14.12 -4.80
N LYS A 201 8.51 14.46 -4.96
CA LYS A 201 7.37 13.81 -4.31
C LYS A 201 7.48 13.72 -2.78
N GLY A 202 8.19 14.69 -2.18
CA GLY A 202 8.43 14.76 -0.72
C GLY A 202 9.61 13.94 -0.24
N TYR A 203 10.33 13.23 -1.11
CA TYR A 203 11.51 12.46 -0.71
C TYR A 203 12.73 13.33 -0.42
N ALA A 204 13.69 12.79 0.34
CA ALA A 204 14.87 13.45 0.91
C ALA A 204 15.96 13.76 -0.12
N THR A 205 15.65 14.48 -1.21
CA THR A 205 16.66 15.00 -2.13
C THR A 205 17.48 16.11 -1.48
N ALA A 206 18.68 16.37 -1.98
CA ALA A 206 19.52 17.48 -1.49
C ALA A 206 18.79 18.82 -1.61
N GLY A 207 18.08 19.07 -2.72
CA GLY A 207 17.28 20.30 -2.91
C GLY A 207 16.13 20.41 -1.90
N HIS A 208 15.42 19.31 -1.60
CA HIS A 208 14.35 19.32 -0.60
C HIS A 208 14.88 19.62 0.81
N ARG A 209 15.98 18.98 1.23
CA ARG A 209 16.62 19.26 2.52
C ARG A 209 17.13 20.71 2.62
N ALA A 210 17.75 21.25 1.56
CA ALA A 210 18.18 22.62 1.51
C ALA A 210 17.00 23.61 1.62
N ALA A 211 15.88 23.31 0.93
CA ALA A 211 14.66 24.09 1.03
C ALA A 211 14.08 24.08 2.46
N ILE A 212 14.04 22.92 3.11
CA ILE A 212 13.62 22.84 4.52
C ILE A 212 14.52 23.66 5.44
N ALA A 213 15.84 23.59 5.24
CA ALA A 213 16.80 24.37 6.04
C ALA A 213 16.61 25.89 5.84
N GLY A 214 16.29 26.34 4.62
CA GLY A 214 16.14 27.77 4.30
C GLY A 214 14.75 28.35 4.64
N HIS A 215 13.67 27.57 4.45
CA HIS A 215 12.29 28.04 4.57
C HIS A 215 11.57 27.50 5.82
N GLY A 216 12.18 26.54 6.52
CA GLY A 216 11.53 25.81 7.62
C GLY A 216 10.58 24.71 7.12
N ALA A 217 10.16 23.85 8.03
CA ALA A 217 9.20 22.80 7.75
C ALA A 217 7.76 23.34 7.81
N THR A 218 6.91 22.86 6.89
CA THR A 218 5.46 23.13 6.88
C THR A 218 4.70 22.03 7.61
N ASP A 219 3.36 22.17 7.72
CA ASP A 219 2.49 21.14 8.29
C ASP A 219 2.43 19.85 7.45
N PHE A 220 2.88 19.90 6.21
CA PHE A 220 2.98 18.73 5.34
C PHE A 220 4.29 17.94 5.53
N HIS A 221 5.26 18.44 6.32
CA HIS A 221 6.46 17.70 6.67
C HIS A 221 6.24 16.84 7.90
N ARG A 222 6.92 15.71 7.96
CA ARG A 222 6.93 14.79 9.11
C ARG A 222 7.93 15.30 10.14
N ARG A 223 7.47 16.20 11.00
CA ARG A 223 8.32 17.02 11.90
C ARG A 223 9.07 16.21 12.95
N THR A 224 8.58 15.01 13.29
CA THR A 224 9.27 14.08 14.21
C THR A 224 10.46 13.37 13.55
N TRP A 225 10.63 13.53 12.24
CA TRP A 225 11.70 12.91 11.48
C TRP A 225 12.92 13.83 11.37
N ARG A 226 14.11 13.23 11.08
CA ARG A 226 15.29 14.01 10.76
C ARG A 226 15.14 14.65 9.38
N LEU A 227 14.75 15.92 9.36
CA LEU A 227 14.44 16.66 8.12
C LEU A 227 15.69 17.22 7.42
N THR A 228 16.72 17.56 8.17
CA THR A 228 17.98 18.17 7.69
C THR A 228 19.19 17.33 8.05
#